data_9bd902db835c983b0e2330599a737838
#
_entry.id   9bd902db835c983b0e2330599a737838
#
_cell.length_a   1.000
_cell.length_b   1.000
_cell.length_c   1.000
_cell.angle_alpha   90.00
_cell.angle_beta   90.00
_cell.angle_gamma   90.00
#
_symmetry.space_group_name_H-M   'P 1'
#
loop_
_entity.id
_entity.type
_entity.pdbx_description
1 polymer ?
#
loop_
_entity_poly.entity_id
_entity_poly.type
_entity_poly.pdbx_seq_one_letter_code
_entity_poly.pdbx_strand_id
1 'polypeptide(L)'
;MVDKVKLKIVGISYSQIRTGAYALILAEENGLYHIPIVIGATEAQSIALKMEHVNIPRPLTHDLIVSISNAYGIKLTEVFIYKFEDGIFYSELTFDDEKRQVVIDSRTSDAIAIAIRTKTPIYTTREIIDKAGFILESTGENSYSLEKDNSPKKEIKLENLAIEELEKLLNKHIDLEEYEKAAEVNKIIKQKNKSK
;
A
#
# COMPACT_ATOMS: atom_id res chain seq x y z
N MET A 1 -8.00 -2.49 24.51
CA MET A 1 -8.08 -1.40 23.49
C MET A 1 -7.32 -1.87 22.27
N VAL A 2 -7.89 -1.73 21.07
CA VAL A 2 -7.16 -2.04 19.83
C VAL A 2 -6.13 -0.92 19.63
N ASP A 3 -4.86 -1.30 19.46
CA ASP A 3 -3.79 -0.34 19.17
C ASP A 3 -3.95 0.18 17.74
N LYS A 4 -4.48 1.39 17.60
CA LYS A 4 -4.76 2.05 16.32
C LYS A 4 -3.52 2.81 15.85
N VAL A 5 -3.06 2.50 14.65
CA VAL A 5 -1.96 3.19 13.98
C VAL A 5 -2.53 4.12 12.92
N LYS A 6 -2.14 5.39 12.97
CA LYS A 6 -2.59 6.40 12.02
C LYS A 6 -1.86 6.27 10.70
N LEU A 7 -2.62 6.38 9.62
CA LEU A 7 -2.14 6.28 8.25
C LEU A 7 -2.26 7.61 7.52
N LYS A 8 -1.35 7.85 6.57
CA LYS A 8 -1.41 8.93 5.59
C LYS A 8 -1.44 8.37 4.19
N ILE A 9 -2.08 9.07 3.27
CA ILE A 9 -2.07 8.74 1.84
C ILE A 9 -0.76 9.24 1.24
N VAL A 10 -0.02 8.33 0.60
CA VAL A 10 1.25 8.66 -0.10
C VAL A 10 0.99 8.98 -1.56
N GLY A 11 0.19 8.16 -2.23
CA GLY A 11 -0.11 8.35 -3.64
C GLY A 11 -0.82 7.16 -4.26
N ILE A 12 -0.98 7.23 -5.58
CA ILE A 12 -1.56 6.17 -6.39
C ILE A 12 -0.53 5.80 -7.46
N SER A 13 -0.30 4.50 -7.61
CA SER A 13 0.57 3.91 -8.62
C SER A 13 -0.25 3.00 -9.54
N TYR A 14 0.21 2.81 -10.78
CA TYR A 14 -0.39 1.81 -11.67
C TYR A 14 -0.04 0.41 -11.15
N SER A 15 -1.03 -0.46 -11.01
CA SER A 15 -0.78 -1.83 -10.54
C SER A 15 -0.20 -2.69 -11.67
N GLN A 16 0.99 -3.23 -11.47
CA GLN A 16 1.59 -4.22 -12.38
C GLN A 16 0.97 -5.62 -12.20
N ILE A 17 0.29 -5.85 -11.08
CA ILE A 17 -0.28 -7.15 -10.71
C ILE A 17 -1.57 -7.44 -11.47
N ARG A 18 -2.35 -6.41 -11.81
CA ARG A 18 -3.67 -6.55 -12.43
C ARG A 18 -3.88 -5.48 -13.50
N THR A 19 -4.03 -5.88 -14.74
CA THR A 19 -4.33 -4.96 -15.86
C THR A 19 -5.58 -4.14 -15.54
N GLY A 20 -5.47 -2.82 -15.60
CA GLY A 20 -6.57 -1.87 -15.33
C GLY A 20 -6.85 -1.60 -13.86
N ALA A 21 -6.02 -2.10 -12.94
CA ALA A 21 -6.08 -1.79 -11.52
C ALA A 21 -4.98 -0.80 -11.11
N TYR A 22 -5.19 -0.12 -10.00
CA TYR A 22 -4.26 0.81 -9.38
C TYR A 22 -3.93 0.37 -7.97
N ALA A 23 -2.78 0.77 -7.46
CA ALA A 23 -2.39 0.60 -6.08
C ALA A 23 -2.44 1.95 -5.37
N LEU A 24 -3.31 2.08 -4.41
CA LEU A 24 -3.32 3.19 -3.47
C LEU A 24 -2.34 2.88 -2.35
N ILE A 25 -1.35 3.74 -2.17
CA ILE A 25 -0.30 3.55 -1.17
C ILE A 25 -0.62 4.38 0.07
N LEU A 26 -0.83 3.71 1.18
CA LEU A 26 -0.90 4.30 2.49
C LEU A 26 0.43 4.10 3.22
N ALA A 27 0.81 5.02 4.09
CA ALA A 27 1.97 4.88 4.97
C ALA A 27 1.58 5.13 6.41
N GLU A 28 2.25 4.46 7.33
CA GLU A 28 2.23 4.82 8.73
C GLU A 28 2.73 6.27 8.91
N GLU A 29 2.03 7.10 9.70
CA GLU A 29 2.33 8.54 9.79
C GLU A 29 3.77 8.81 10.23
N ASN A 30 4.28 8.04 11.18
CA ASN A 30 5.63 8.17 11.75
C ASN A 30 6.53 6.96 11.47
N GLY A 31 6.12 6.05 10.58
CA GLY A 31 6.80 4.79 10.33
C GLY A 31 7.34 4.64 8.92
N LEU A 32 8.05 3.54 8.73
CA LEU A 32 8.64 3.16 7.44
C LEU A 32 7.73 2.27 6.59
N TYR A 33 6.64 1.76 7.21
CA TYR A 33 5.77 0.78 6.57
C TYR A 33 4.76 1.44 5.64
N HIS A 34 4.58 0.84 4.49
CA HIS A 34 3.62 1.21 3.46
C HIS A 34 2.64 0.07 3.24
N ILE A 35 1.37 0.37 2.99
CA ILE A 35 0.33 -0.61 2.71
C ILE A 35 -0.20 -0.35 1.30
N PRO A 36 -0.05 -1.28 0.35
CA PRO A 36 -0.61 -1.19 -0.99
C PRO A 36 -2.04 -1.73 -0.98
N ILE A 37 -2.99 -0.93 -1.41
CA ILE A 37 -4.39 -1.33 -1.56
C ILE A 37 -4.75 -1.32 -3.04
N VAL A 38 -5.09 -2.48 -3.58
CA VAL A 38 -5.52 -2.59 -4.99
C VAL A 38 -6.93 -2.01 -5.13
N ILE A 39 -7.07 -1.02 -6.02
CA ILE A 39 -8.32 -0.31 -6.27
C ILE A 39 -8.64 -0.27 -7.77
N GLY A 40 -9.91 -0.08 -8.11
CA GLY A 40 -10.35 0.09 -9.49
C GLY A 40 -9.98 1.45 -10.07
N ALA A 41 -10.06 1.58 -11.40
CA ALA A 41 -9.73 2.81 -12.11
C ALA A 41 -10.65 3.98 -11.71
N THR A 42 -11.94 3.71 -11.49
CA THR A 42 -12.92 4.74 -11.12
C THR A 42 -12.65 5.30 -9.73
N GLU A 43 -12.33 4.42 -8.77
CA GLU A 43 -11.95 4.79 -7.41
C GLU A 43 -10.62 5.56 -7.40
N ALA A 44 -9.62 5.07 -8.15
CA ALA A 44 -8.33 5.73 -8.31
C ALA A 44 -8.50 7.15 -8.87
N GLN A 45 -9.29 7.31 -9.93
CA GLN A 45 -9.59 8.62 -10.52
C GLN A 45 -10.25 9.56 -9.49
N SER A 46 -11.25 9.07 -8.74
CA SER A 46 -11.96 9.86 -7.73
C SER A 46 -11.04 10.35 -6.62
N ILE A 47 -10.09 9.53 -6.19
CA ILE A 47 -9.09 9.86 -5.17
C ILE A 47 -8.06 10.84 -5.75
N ALA A 48 -7.50 10.55 -6.92
CA ALA A 48 -6.48 11.37 -7.56
C ALA A 48 -6.97 12.81 -7.82
N LEU A 49 -8.17 12.99 -8.39
CA LEU A 49 -8.76 14.30 -8.63
C LEU A 49 -8.84 15.15 -7.35
N LYS A 50 -9.13 14.50 -6.21
CA LYS A 50 -9.19 15.21 -4.93
C LYS A 50 -7.81 15.50 -4.35
N MET A 51 -6.86 14.59 -4.49
CA MET A 51 -5.46 14.79 -4.08
C MET A 51 -4.81 15.96 -4.83
N GLU A 52 -5.03 16.02 -6.14
CA GLU A 52 -4.47 17.03 -7.04
C GLU A 52 -5.27 18.34 -7.04
N HIS A 53 -6.28 18.46 -6.15
CA HIS A 53 -7.15 19.65 -6.05
C HIS A 53 -7.81 20.06 -7.37
N VAL A 54 -8.08 19.10 -8.26
CA VAL A 54 -8.73 19.37 -9.56
C VAL A 54 -10.19 19.71 -9.34
N ASN A 55 -10.59 20.88 -9.86
CA ASN A 55 -11.99 21.29 -9.86
C ASN A 55 -12.76 20.59 -10.98
N ILE A 56 -13.76 19.81 -10.60
CA ILE A 56 -14.67 19.14 -11.51
C ILE A 56 -16.00 19.88 -11.60
N PRO A 57 -16.63 19.99 -12.80
CA PRO A 57 -17.85 20.77 -12.97
C PRO A 57 -19.07 20.17 -12.27
N ARG A 58 -19.08 18.88 -12.02
CA ARG A 58 -20.16 18.15 -11.32
C ARG A 58 -19.60 17.23 -10.25
N PRO A 59 -20.29 17.13 -9.09
CA PRO A 59 -19.83 16.28 -7.98
C PRO A 59 -19.83 14.79 -8.37
N LEU A 60 -18.81 14.05 -7.93
CA LEU A 60 -18.76 12.61 -7.99
C LEU A 60 -19.60 11.99 -6.85
N THR A 61 -19.78 10.68 -6.87
CA THR A 61 -20.55 9.95 -5.86
C THR A 61 -20.04 10.22 -4.44
N HIS A 62 -18.72 10.24 -4.23
CA HIS A 62 -18.15 10.53 -2.90
C HIS A 62 -18.37 11.98 -2.47
N ASP A 63 -18.37 12.94 -3.40
CA ASP A 63 -18.73 14.35 -3.10
C ASP A 63 -20.20 14.47 -2.73
N LEU A 64 -21.08 13.69 -3.38
CA LEU A 64 -22.51 13.64 -3.05
C LEU A 64 -22.74 13.08 -1.65
N ILE A 65 -22.05 12.01 -1.26
CA ILE A 65 -22.13 11.43 0.08
C ILE A 65 -21.74 12.48 1.13
N VAL A 66 -20.62 13.18 0.92
CA VAL A 66 -20.17 14.25 1.84
C VAL A 66 -21.17 15.38 1.89
N SER A 67 -21.77 15.76 0.76
CA SER A 67 -22.78 16.83 0.70
C SER A 67 -24.05 16.45 1.47
N ILE A 68 -24.49 15.19 1.35
CA ILE A 68 -25.65 14.67 2.10
C ILE A 68 -25.34 14.67 3.60
N SER A 69 -24.19 14.12 4.01
CA SER A 69 -23.78 14.08 5.41
C SER A 69 -23.77 15.49 6.02
N ASN A 70 -23.17 16.45 5.32
CA ASN A 70 -23.13 17.85 5.78
C ASN A 70 -24.53 18.49 5.86
N ALA A 71 -25.40 18.22 4.88
CA ALA A 71 -26.77 18.75 4.87
C ALA A 71 -27.59 18.27 6.07
N TYR A 72 -27.31 17.07 6.57
CA TYR A 72 -27.97 16.50 7.76
C TYR A 72 -27.18 16.69 9.06
N GLY A 73 -26.10 17.47 9.06
CA GLY A 73 -25.28 17.71 10.24
C GLY A 73 -24.49 16.50 10.73
N ILE A 74 -24.27 15.52 9.86
CA ILE A 74 -23.55 14.29 10.18
C ILE A 74 -22.09 14.46 9.79
N LYS A 75 -21.15 14.16 10.70
CA LYS A 75 -19.71 14.28 10.48
C LYS A 75 -19.06 12.91 10.44
N LEU A 76 -18.22 12.65 9.44
CA LEU A 76 -17.31 11.52 9.49
C LEU A 76 -16.16 11.85 10.46
N THR A 77 -15.99 11.05 11.49
CA THR A 77 -14.99 11.27 12.55
C THR A 77 -13.80 10.35 12.46
N GLU A 78 -13.96 9.15 11.87
CA GLU A 78 -12.91 8.17 11.75
C GLU A 78 -13.16 7.27 10.55
N VAL A 79 -12.06 6.85 9.88
CA VAL A 79 -11.99 5.70 8.99
C VAL A 79 -11.07 4.67 9.62
N PHE A 80 -11.55 3.43 9.79
CA PHE A 80 -10.79 2.36 10.40
C PHE A 80 -10.72 1.15 9.48
N ILE A 81 -9.50 0.82 9.02
CA ILE A 81 -9.21 -0.41 8.29
C ILE A 81 -8.97 -1.49 9.35
N TYR A 82 -10.00 -2.31 9.60
CA TYR A 82 -10.04 -3.19 10.76
C TYR A 82 -9.66 -4.64 10.47
N LYS A 83 -9.67 -5.05 9.18
CA LYS A 83 -9.39 -6.44 8.79
C LYS A 83 -8.69 -6.50 7.45
N PHE A 84 -7.79 -7.50 7.32
CA PHE A 84 -7.18 -7.91 6.06
C PHE A 84 -7.23 -9.42 5.95
N GLU A 85 -7.93 -9.93 4.93
CA GLU A 85 -8.15 -11.35 4.72
C GLU A 85 -8.23 -11.64 3.21
N ASP A 86 -7.54 -12.68 2.76
CA ASP A 86 -7.51 -13.11 1.35
C ASP A 86 -7.19 -11.99 0.34
N GLY A 87 -6.31 -11.06 0.74
CA GLY A 87 -5.93 -9.92 -0.10
C GLY A 87 -6.94 -8.78 -0.11
N ILE A 88 -8.01 -8.85 0.67
CA ILE A 88 -9.08 -7.86 0.75
C ILE A 88 -8.97 -7.10 2.07
N PHE A 89 -9.01 -5.76 1.98
CA PHE A 89 -9.09 -4.88 3.13
C PHE A 89 -10.56 -4.53 3.43
N TYR A 90 -10.92 -4.55 4.70
CA TYR A 90 -12.24 -4.21 5.21
C TYR A 90 -12.15 -2.93 6.03
N SER A 91 -13.08 -2.03 5.83
CA SER A 91 -13.04 -0.71 6.47
C SER A 91 -14.40 -0.30 7.02
N GLU A 92 -14.35 0.48 8.09
CA GLU A 92 -15.49 1.09 8.74
C GLU A 92 -15.39 2.61 8.71
N LEU A 93 -16.52 3.25 8.52
CA LEU A 93 -16.74 4.69 8.59
C LEU A 93 -17.50 5.00 9.88
N THR A 94 -16.90 5.77 10.78
CA THR A 94 -17.58 6.23 11.99
C THR A 94 -18.16 7.61 11.75
N PHE A 95 -19.48 7.71 11.74
CA PHE A 95 -20.23 8.96 11.64
C PHE A 95 -20.79 9.38 13.00
N ASP A 96 -20.83 10.69 13.22
CA ASP A 96 -21.34 11.30 14.45
C ASP A 96 -22.30 12.47 14.12
N ASP A 97 -23.49 12.47 14.72
CA ASP A 97 -24.51 13.53 14.61
C ASP A 97 -24.71 14.32 15.91
N GLU A 98 -23.72 14.28 16.83
CA GLU A 98 -23.74 14.87 18.19
C GLU A 98 -24.67 14.15 19.17
N LYS A 99 -25.54 13.26 18.73
CA LYS A 99 -26.47 12.47 19.58
C LYS A 99 -26.08 11.02 19.62
N ARG A 100 -25.51 10.50 18.55
CA ARG A 100 -25.12 9.10 18.42
C ARG A 100 -23.96 8.94 17.43
N GLN A 101 -23.22 7.90 17.63
CA GLN A 101 -22.25 7.41 16.65
C GLN A 101 -22.82 6.21 15.89
N VAL A 102 -22.58 6.19 14.59
CA VAL A 102 -22.96 5.08 13.69
C VAL A 102 -21.74 4.63 12.95
N VAL A 103 -21.49 3.32 12.99
CA VAL A 103 -20.40 2.68 12.25
C VAL A 103 -20.99 2.00 11.03
N ILE A 104 -20.43 2.27 9.86
CA ILE A 104 -20.89 1.75 8.57
C ILE A 104 -19.73 1.01 7.90
N ASP A 105 -19.97 -0.25 7.55
CA ASP A 105 -19.03 -1.04 6.73
C ASP A 105 -18.92 -0.46 5.32
N SER A 106 -17.71 -0.45 4.78
CA SER A 106 -17.47 0.04 3.42
C SER A 106 -16.25 -0.60 2.78
N ARG A 107 -16.18 -0.53 1.44
CA ARG A 107 -14.93 -0.83 0.76
C ARG A 107 -13.87 0.20 1.15
N THR A 108 -12.63 -0.24 1.32
CA THR A 108 -11.54 0.63 1.76
C THR A 108 -11.29 1.79 0.79
N SER A 109 -11.45 1.58 -0.53
CA SER A 109 -11.35 2.64 -1.54
C SER A 109 -12.37 3.75 -1.35
N ASP A 110 -13.63 3.40 -1.04
CA ASP A 110 -14.70 4.38 -0.80
C ASP A 110 -14.47 5.14 0.50
N ALA A 111 -14.08 4.42 1.56
CA ALA A 111 -13.76 5.01 2.85
C ALA A 111 -12.66 6.07 2.72
N ILE A 112 -11.58 5.75 2.00
CA ILE A 112 -10.46 6.67 1.77
C ILE A 112 -10.90 7.84 0.87
N ALA A 113 -11.70 7.59 -0.17
CA ALA A 113 -12.21 8.65 -1.05
C ALA A 113 -13.09 9.66 -0.29
N ILE A 114 -13.84 9.22 0.72
CA ILE A 114 -14.62 10.10 1.60
C ILE A 114 -13.69 10.79 2.61
N ALA A 115 -12.76 10.05 3.24
CA ALA A 115 -11.82 10.58 4.23
C ALA A 115 -11.00 11.77 3.70
N ILE A 116 -10.48 11.67 2.47
CA ILE A 116 -9.70 12.76 1.86
C ILE A 116 -10.54 14.02 1.60
N ARG A 117 -11.86 13.88 1.40
CA ARG A 117 -12.80 14.98 1.19
C ARG A 117 -13.18 15.68 2.49
N THR A 118 -13.30 14.91 3.56
CA THR A 118 -13.68 15.39 4.90
C THR A 118 -12.46 15.70 5.77
N LYS A 119 -11.24 15.37 5.32
CA LYS A 119 -9.98 15.45 6.08
C LYS A 119 -10.04 14.62 7.37
N THR A 120 -10.76 13.51 7.32
CA THR A 120 -10.92 12.60 8.44
C THR A 120 -9.68 11.69 8.57
N PRO A 121 -9.20 11.42 9.80
CA PRO A 121 -8.07 10.54 10.02
C PRO A 121 -8.40 9.09 9.64
N ILE A 122 -7.39 8.41 9.10
CA ILE A 122 -7.46 7.00 8.71
C ILE A 122 -6.58 6.21 9.67
N TYR A 123 -7.10 5.11 10.18
CA TYR A 123 -6.40 4.21 11.10
C TYR A 123 -6.44 2.78 10.62
N THR A 124 -5.47 2.00 11.11
CA THR A 124 -5.44 0.54 10.99
C THR A 124 -4.88 -0.08 12.28
N THR A 125 -4.65 -1.38 12.29
CA THR A 125 -4.00 -2.09 13.39
C THR A 125 -2.55 -2.42 13.04
N ARG A 126 -1.71 -2.61 14.07
CA ARG A 126 -0.34 -3.10 13.88
C ARG A 126 -0.32 -4.44 13.16
N GLU A 127 -1.24 -5.34 13.49
CA GLU A 127 -1.36 -6.65 12.85
C GLU A 127 -1.55 -6.56 11.32
N ILE A 128 -2.36 -5.60 10.85
CA ILE A 128 -2.56 -5.41 9.41
C ILE A 128 -1.31 -4.84 8.75
N ILE A 129 -0.60 -3.92 9.41
CA ILE A 129 0.67 -3.41 8.92
C ILE A 129 1.69 -4.55 8.78
N ASP A 130 1.79 -5.42 9.77
CA ASP A 130 2.74 -6.54 9.76
C ASP A 130 2.40 -7.57 8.66
N LYS A 131 1.10 -7.81 8.40
CA LYS A 131 0.64 -8.76 7.36
C LYS A 131 0.71 -8.21 5.94
N ALA A 132 0.35 -6.96 5.74
CA ALA A 132 0.16 -6.36 4.42
C ALA A 132 1.17 -5.26 4.09
N GLY A 133 1.91 -4.78 5.08
CA GLY A 133 2.88 -3.71 4.93
C GLY A 133 4.20 -4.15 4.31
N PHE A 134 4.89 -3.20 3.68
CA PHE A 134 6.26 -3.36 3.18
C PHE A 134 7.06 -2.09 3.48
N ILE A 135 8.38 -2.22 3.49
CA ILE A 135 9.29 -1.09 3.67
C ILE A 135 9.78 -0.66 2.29
N LEU A 136 9.63 0.62 1.97
CA LEU A 136 10.29 1.19 0.79
C LEU A 136 11.77 1.41 1.12
N GLU A 137 12.64 0.59 0.56
CA GLU A 137 14.07 0.92 0.51
C GLU A 137 14.21 2.12 -0.42
N SER A 138 14.80 3.20 0.08
CA SER A 138 15.08 4.43 -0.70
C SER A 138 16.23 4.18 -1.68
N THR A 139 15.95 3.49 -2.77
CA THR A 139 16.74 3.57 -3.98
C THR A 139 16.18 4.75 -4.78
N GLY A 140 16.99 5.82 -4.85
CA GLY A 140 16.60 7.05 -5.52
C GLY A 140 16.31 6.81 -6.98
N GLU A 141 15.02 6.74 -7.30
CA GLU A 141 14.39 7.09 -8.57
C GLU A 141 12.89 6.79 -8.44
N ASN A 142 12.06 7.71 -8.92
CA ASN A 142 10.60 7.72 -8.80
C ASN A 142 9.91 6.59 -9.59
N SER A 143 10.09 5.34 -9.18
CA SER A 143 9.30 4.21 -9.66
C SER A 143 8.90 3.33 -8.48
N TYR A 144 7.63 3.42 -8.09
CA TYR A 144 7.03 2.52 -7.09
C TYR A 144 6.88 1.13 -7.71
N SER A 145 7.90 0.29 -7.61
CA SER A 145 7.81 -1.12 -7.97
C SER A 145 7.29 -1.89 -6.77
N LEU A 146 6.03 -2.32 -6.85
CA LEU A 146 5.42 -3.20 -5.85
C LEU A 146 5.92 -4.63 -6.10
N GLU A 147 7.11 -4.96 -5.64
CA GLU A 147 7.53 -6.36 -5.53
C GLU A 147 7.09 -6.93 -4.19
N LYS A 148 5.88 -7.50 -4.13
CA LYS A 148 5.58 -8.62 -3.23
C LYS A 148 5.65 -9.90 -4.04
N ASP A 149 6.72 -10.63 -3.78
CA ASP A 149 6.97 -11.96 -4.28
C ASP A 149 5.87 -12.93 -3.76
N ASN A 150 4.86 -13.17 -4.60
CA ASN A 150 3.98 -14.33 -4.55
C ASN A 150 3.52 -14.69 -5.97
N SER A 151 4.45 -14.67 -6.92
CA SER A 151 4.32 -15.30 -8.23
C SER A 151 5.41 -16.37 -8.35
N PRO A 152 5.19 -17.48 -9.10
CA PRO A 152 6.20 -18.50 -9.26
C PRO A 152 7.47 -17.83 -9.78
N LYS A 153 8.55 -17.98 -9.03
CA LYS A 153 9.89 -17.49 -9.33
C LYS A 153 10.16 -17.54 -10.83
N LYS A 154 10.13 -16.38 -11.50
CA LYS A 154 11.03 -16.21 -12.63
C LYS A 154 12.42 -16.26 -12.00
N GLU A 155 13.12 -17.35 -12.19
CA GLU A 155 14.54 -17.47 -11.88
C GLU A 155 15.23 -16.25 -12.49
N ILE A 156 15.60 -15.29 -11.63
CA ILE A 156 16.61 -14.30 -12.01
C ILE A 156 17.81 -15.17 -12.34
N LYS A 157 18.18 -15.25 -13.62
CA LYS A 157 19.38 -15.97 -14.00
C LYS A 157 20.54 -15.23 -13.36
N LEU A 158 20.97 -15.73 -12.21
CA LEU A 158 22.11 -15.23 -11.42
C LEU A 158 23.35 -15.00 -12.31
N GLU A 159 23.41 -15.71 -13.44
CA GLU A 159 24.40 -15.57 -14.47
C GLU A 159 24.46 -14.18 -15.12
N ASN A 160 23.39 -13.37 -15.07
CA ASN A 160 23.33 -12.05 -15.70
C ASN A 160 23.69 -10.89 -14.75
N LEU A 161 23.84 -11.14 -13.45
CA LEU A 161 24.18 -10.12 -12.44
C LEU A 161 25.67 -9.77 -12.49
N ALA A 162 26.02 -8.53 -12.19
CA ALA A 162 27.41 -8.10 -12.02
C ALA A 162 28.07 -8.80 -10.81
N ILE A 163 29.40 -8.96 -10.83
CA ILE A 163 30.12 -9.66 -9.73
C ILE A 163 29.88 -8.97 -8.39
N GLU A 164 29.85 -7.63 -8.38
CA GLU A 164 29.58 -6.83 -7.18
C GLU A 164 28.17 -7.06 -6.58
N GLU A 165 27.19 -7.30 -7.43
CA GLU A 165 25.81 -7.62 -7.02
C GLU A 165 25.72 -9.04 -6.47
N LEU A 166 26.44 -9.98 -7.07
CA LEU A 166 26.54 -11.36 -6.58
C LEU A 166 27.24 -11.44 -5.22
N GLU A 167 28.26 -10.64 -4.99
CA GLU A 167 28.97 -10.57 -3.70
C GLU A 167 28.06 -9.99 -2.59
N LYS A 168 27.26 -8.98 -2.89
CA LYS A 168 26.25 -8.46 -1.95
C LYS A 168 25.19 -9.51 -1.63
N LEU A 169 24.74 -10.24 -2.63
CA LEU A 169 23.75 -11.31 -2.46
C LEU A 169 24.32 -12.48 -1.63
N LEU A 170 25.59 -12.82 -1.84
CA LEU A 170 26.30 -13.84 -1.07
C LEU A 170 26.37 -13.46 0.41
N ASN A 171 26.78 -12.24 0.73
CA ASN A 171 26.86 -11.77 2.11
C ASN A 171 25.48 -11.77 2.77
N LYS A 172 24.43 -11.32 2.06
CA LYS A 172 23.06 -11.34 2.55
C LYS A 172 22.59 -12.77 2.90
N HIS A 173 22.89 -13.77 2.07
CA HIS A 173 22.51 -15.15 2.35
C HIS A 173 23.35 -15.77 3.49
N ILE A 174 24.58 -15.30 3.71
CA ILE A 174 25.40 -15.71 4.86
C ILE A 174 24.80 -15.13 6.15
N ASP A 175 24.43 -13.84 6.16
CA ASP A 175 23.83 -13.16 7.32
C ASP A 175 22.47 -13.76 7.72
N LEU A 176 21.72 -14.31 6.74
CA LEU A 176 20.44 -14.99 6.94
C LEU A 176 20.59 -16.50 7.22
N GLU A 177 21.82 -17.00 7.37
CA GLU A 177 22.13 -18.43 7.59
C GLU A 177 21.59 -19.36 6.46
N GLU A 178 21.31 -18.82 5.26
CA GLU A 178 20.84 -19.57 4.09
C GLU A 178 22.02 -20.17 3.31
N TYR A 179 22.75 -21.09 3.90
CA TYR A 179 24.02 -21.60 3.39
C TYR A 179 23.93 -22.30 2.01
N GLU A 180 22.80 -22.93 1.70
CA GLU A 180 22.59 -23.57 0.38
C GLU A 180 22.54 -22.53 -0.75
N LYS A 181 21.80 -21.44 -0.55
CA LYS A 181 21.72 -20.33 -1.51
C LYS A 181 23.04 -19.56 -1.61
N ALA A 182 23.72 -19.36 -0.48
CA ALA A 182 25.05 -18.76 -0.46
C ALA A 182 26.07 -19.58 -1.27
N ALA A 183 26.02 -20.92 -1.19
CA ALA A 183 26.88 -21.81 -1.96
C ALA A 183 26.62 -21.72 -3.47
N GLU A 184 25.37 -21.57 -3.89
CA GLU A 184 24.96 -21.44 -5.29
C GLU A 184 25.46 -20.11 -5.89
N VAL A 185 25.28 -18.98 -5.19
CA VAL A 185 25.81 -17.68 -5.59
C VAL A 185 27.34 -17.69 -5.68
N ASN A 186 28.03 -18.29 -4.71
CA ASN A 186 29.49 -18.39 -4.69
C ASN A 186 30.04 -19.22 -5.88
N LYS A 187 29.29 -20.26 -6.28
CA LYS A 187 29.65 -21.06 -7.46
C LYS A 187 29.65 -20.25 -8.76
N ILE A 188 28.63 -19.36 -8.90
CA ILE A 188 28.49 -18.48 -10.06
C ILE A 188 29.60 -17.41 -10.09
N ILE A 189 29.93 -16.81 -8.94
CA ILE A 189 31.05 -15.86 -8.82
C ILE A 189 32.37 -16.53 -9.28
N LYS A 190 32.60 -17.74 -8.80
CA LYS A 190 33.84 -18.50 -9.21
C LYS A 190 33.87 -18.83 -10.69
N GLN A 191 32.74 -19.11 -11.32
CA GLN A 191 32.65 -19.34 -12.76
C GLN A 191 32.94 -18.09 -13.57
N LYS A 192 32.38 -16.94 -13.17
CA LYS A 192 32.64 -15.67 -13.84
C LYS A 192 34.07 -15.18 -13.71
N ASN A 193 34.74 -15.44 -12.59
CA ASN A 193 36.13 -15.09 -12.37
C ASN A 193 37.11 -16.00 -13.14
N LYS A 194 36.67 -17.19 -13.60
CA LYS A 194 37.46 -18.07 -14.45
C LYS A 194 37.35 -17.79 -15.95
N SER A 195 36.32 -17.01 -16.34
CA SER A 195 36.05 -16.65 -17.74
C SER A 195 36.62 -15.27 -18.13
N LYS A 196 37.37 -14.65 -17.24
CA LYS A 196 38.18 -13.44 -17.44
C LYS A 196 39.66 -13.81 -17.53
#